data_499592719383ec76def8b932d2d4d2a4
#
_entry.id   499592719383ec76def8b932d2d4d2a4
#
_cell.length_a   1.000
_cell.length_b   1.000
_cell.length_c   1.000
_cell.angle_alpha   90.00
_cell.angle_beta   90.00
_cell.angle_gamma   90.00
#
_symmetry.space_group_name_H-M   'P 1'
#
loop_
_entity.id
_entity.type
_entity.pdbx_description
1 polymer ?
#
loop_
_entity_poly.entity_id
_entity_poly.type
_entity_poly.pdbx_seq_one_letter_code
_entity_poly.pdbx_strand_id
1 'polypeptide(L)'
;MSSQNQQTDGESIGVKTGTAGSIHVENLTKEFDTQQGHELVFEDISFDIEPGSFVTLLGKSGSGKSTMLNIISDVLEPTSGEVRFETDDPSEEVKLGHVFQSPRLLPWNTLVQNIELVHEHNPDFTRELAEKYLDLVGLSEHYDKYPTQLSGGQQQRVGIARAFSIDPPVMLMDEPFSNLDEITAEELREELMNVWQELNKTVFFVTHDISEAIELSDRMLMLGDGRIYGDLEVPLDRPRRTDSDEFLRFRQKAIDTFYSIDD
;
A
#
# COMPACT_ATOMS: atom_id res chain seq x y z
N MET A 1 15.94 45.41 12.27
CA MET A 1 14.99 44.52 12.95
C MET A 1 14.93 43.25 12.15
N SER A 2 15.65 42.25 12.62
CA SER A 2 15.90 41.00 11.92
C SER A 2 14.74 40.03 12.17
N SER A 3 14.07 39.63 11.10
CA SER A 3 13.08 38.58 11.13
C SER A 3 13.82 37.24 11.18
N GLN A 4 13.74 36.56 12.31
CA GLN A 4 14.21 35.18 12.46
C GLN A 4 13.23 34.25 11.75
N ASN A 5 13.71 33.60 10.69
CA ASN A 5 13.12 32.40 10.13
C ASN A 5 13.28 31.28 11.15
N GLN A 6 12.19 30.84 11.77
CA GLN A 6 12.15 29.56 12.47
C GLN A 6 12.03 28.45 11.42
N GLN A 7 13.16 27.85 11.07
CA GLN A 7 13.20 26.53 10.52
C GLN A 7 12.74 25.57 11.63
N THR A 8 11.61 24.95 11.42
CA THR A 8 11.21 23.76 12.20
C THR A 8 12.11 22.62 11.72
N ASP A 9 13.17 22.34 12.49
CA ASP A 9 13.92 21.11 12.37
C ASP A 9 12.96 19.95 12.67
N GLY A 10 12.52 19.23 11.64
CA GLY A 10 11.87 17.94 11.77
C GLY A 10 12.90 16.98 12.40
N GLU A 11 12.67 16.61 13.65
CA GLU A 11 13.41 15.51 14.28
C GLU A 11 13.17 14.26 13.43
N SER A 12 14.20 13.82 12.72
CA SER A 12 14.17 12.55 12.01
C SER A 12 13.89 11.45 13.05
N ILE A 13 12.80 10.75 12.86
CA ILE A 13 12.39 9.63 13.71
C ILE A 13 13.45 8.54 13.56
N GLY A 14 14.49 8.49 14.26
CA GLY A 14 15.66 7.59 14.23
C GLY A 14 15.42 6.11 13.86
N VAL A 15 14.54 5.88 12.90
CA VAL A 15 14.26 4.62 12.23
C VAL A 15 15.20 4.57 11.03
N LYS A 16 16.07 3.59 10.98
CA LYS A 16 16.89 3.33 9.79
C LYS A 16 15.94 2.89 8.67
N THR A 17 15.91 3.65 7.59
CA THR A 17 15.16 3.28 6.39
C THR A 17 16.07 2.48 5.47
N GLY A 18 15.71 1.22 5.21
CA GLY A 18 16.28 0.43 4.13
C GLY A 18 15.90 1.01 2.75
N THR A 19 16.60 0.58 1.71
CA THR A 19 16.35 1.01 0.33
C THR A 19 15.00 0.50 -0.19
N ALA A 20 14.42 1.25 -1.13
CA ALA A 20 13.25 0.81 -1.88
C ALA A 20 13.62 -0.30 -2.88
N GLY A 21 12.70 -1.23 -3.15
CA GLY A 21 12.88 -2.27 -4.15
C GLY A 21 12.01 -2.03 -5.39
N SER A 22 12.35 -2.64 -6.53
CA SER A 22 11.47 -2.71 -7.70
C SER A 22 10.63 -3.99 -7.71
N ILE A 23 9.54 -3.98 -8.51
CA ILE A 23 8.73 -5.16 -8.80
C ILE A 23 8.68 -5.33 -10.32
N HIS A 24 9.01 -6.54 -10.80
CA HIS A 24 8.94 -6.91 -12.21
C HIS A 24 7.95 -8.07 -12.37
N VAL A 25 6.90 -7.84 -13.13
CA VAL A 25 5.88 -8.84 -13.46
C VAL A 25 6.01 -9.16 -14.95
N GLU A 26 6.24 -10.44 -15.30
CA GLU A 26 6.47 -10.87 -16.67
C GLU A 26 5.51 -12.00 -17.07
N ASN A 27 4.71 -11.75 -18.13
CA ASN A 27 3.80 -12.70 -18.78
C ASN A 27 2.89 -13.45 -17.78
N LEU A 28 2.43 -12.75 -16.74
CA LEU A 28 1.68 -13.33 -15.63
C LEU A 28 0.29 -13.77 -16.07
N THR A 29 -0.02 -15.05 -15.86
CA THR A 29 -1.31 -15.65 -16.15
C THR A 29 -1.83 -16.38 -14.94
N LYS A 30 -3.13 -16.25 -14.65
CA LYS A 30 -3.80 -17.01 -13.61
C LYS A 30 -5.14 -17.57 -14.05
N GLU A 31 -5.24 -18.89 -13.92
CA GLU A 31 -6.49 -19.65 -14.08
C GLU A 31 -6.78 -20.43 -12.80
N PHE A 32 -8.04 -20.67 -12.53
CA PHE A 32 -8.49 -21.59 -11.48
C PHE A 32 -9.26 -22.76 -12.10
N ASP A 33 -8.98 -23.95 -11.59
CA ASP A 33 -9.78 -25.14 -11.87
C ASP A 33 -11.05 -25.11 -11.01
N THR A 34 -12.20 -25.01 -11.64
CA THR A 34 -13.51 -25.01 -10.98
C THR A 34 -14.31 -26.24 -11.37
N GLN A 35 -15.38 -26.54 -10.65
CA GLN A 35 -16.30 -27.64 -11.01
C GLN A 35 -16.99 -27.42 -12.37
N GLN A 36 -16.96 -26.20 -12.90
CA GLN A 36 -17.59 -25.82 -14.18
C GLN A 36 -16.58 -25.72 -15.32
N GLY A 37 -15.29 -25.96 -15.07
CA GLY A 37 -14.19 -25.85 -16.03
C GLY A 37 -13.09 -24.93 -15.54
N HIS A 38 -12.27 -24.43 -16.46
CA HIS A 38 -11.21 -23.46 -16.18
C HIS A 38 -11.79 -22.05 -16.15
N GLU A 39 -11.47 -21.29 -15.13
CA GLU A 39 -11.83 -19.86 -14.99
C GLU A 39 -10.57 -19.02 -15.10
N LEU A 40 -10.45 -18.30 -16.22
CA LEU A 40 -9.35 -17.37 -16.46
C LEU A 40 -9.60 -16.09 -15.65
N VAL A 41 -8.64 -15.72 -14.82
CA VAL A 41 -8.68 -14.45 -14.05
C VAL A 41 -7.98 -13.34 -14.83
N PHE A 42 -6.78 -13.62 -15.34
CA PHE A 42 -6.03 -12.73 -16.22
C PHE A 42 -4.97 -13.51 -17.02
N GLU A 43 -4.56 -12.94 -18.17
CA GLU A 43 -3.64 -13.57 -19.11
C GLU A 43 -2.59 -12.58 -19.58
N ASP A 44 -1.34 -13.04 -19.62
CA ASP A 44 -0.18 -12.36 -20.25
C ASP A 44 0.02 -10.92 -19.76
N ILE A 45 -0.07 -10.71 -18.42
CA ILE A 45 0.12 -9.40 -17.83
C ILE A 45 1.61 -9.17 -17.54
N SER A 46 2.13 -8.02 -18.02
CA SER A 46 3.50 -7.58 -17.74
C SER A 46 3.53 -6.11 -17.39
N PHE A 47 4.25 -5.75 -16.32
CA PHE A 47 4.52 -4.38 -15.90
C PHE A 47 5.69 -4.32 -14.93
N ASP A 48 6.31 -3.14 -14.84
CA ASP A 48 7.37 -2.84 -13.88
C ASP A 48 6.93 -1.74 -12.92
N ILE A 49 7.45 -1.80 -11.69
CA ILE A 49 7.28 -0.77 -10.66
C ILE A 49 8.67 -0.34 -10.19
N GLU A 50 8.97 0.92 -10.42
CA GLU A 50 10.25 1.52 -10.07
C GLU A 50 10.44 1.67 -8.55
N PRO A 51 11.68 1.60 -8.04
CA PRO A 51 11.96 1.80 -6.62
C PRO A 51 11.44 3.16 -6.11
N GLY A 52 10.80 3.15 -4.95
CA GLY A 52 10.29 4.36 -4.30
C GLY A 52 9.03 4.94 -4.94
N SER A 53 8.45 4.30 -5.95
CA SER A 53 7.20 4.74 -6.55
C SER A 53 5.97 4.19 -5.81
N PHE A 54 4.88 4.93 -5.90
CA PHE A 54 3.56 4.52 -5.42
C PHE A 54 2.69 4.19 -6.64
N VAL A 55 2.45 2.91 -6.90
CA VAL A 55 1.68 2.44 -8.07
C VAL A 55 0.37 1.81 -7.62
N THR A 56 -0.73 2.22 -8.24
CA THR A 56 -2.06 1.69 -7.96
C THR A 56 -2.51 0.71 -9.05
N LEU A 57 -3.08 -0.42 -8.63
CA LEU A 57 -3.89 -1.30 -9.48
C LEU A 57 -5.37 -1.02 -9.22
N LEU A 58 -5.99 -0.36 -10.18
CA LEU A 58 -7.41 0.00 -10.16
C LEU A 58 -8.23 -1.02 -10.95
N GLY A 59 -9.41 -1.38 -10.47
CA GLY A 59 -10.31 -2.28 -11.20
C GLY A 59 -11.63 -2.51 -10.47
N LYS A 60 -12.65 -2.95 -11.19
CA LYS A 60 -13.96 -3.31 -10.62
C LYS A 60 -13.82 -4.46 -9.61
N SER A 61 -14.81 -4.61 -8.73
CA SER A 61 -14.87 -5.80 -7.85
C SER A 61 -14.89 -7.08 -8.71
N GLY A 62 -14.08 -8.06 -8.33
CA GLY A 62 -13.97 -9.32 -9.08
C GLY A 62 -13.04 -9.28 -10.29
N SER A 63 -12.36 -8.17 -10.60
CA SER A 63 -11.44 -8.10 -11.76
C SER A 63 -10.12 -8.85 -11.59
N GLY A 64 -9.84 -9.45 -10.43
CA GLY A 64 -8.61 -10.19 -10.18
C GLY A 64 -7.52 -9.43 -9.39
N LYS A 65 -7.79 -8.21 -8.90
CA LYS A 65 -6.80 -7.38 -8.17
C LYS A 65 -6.18 -8.10 -6.97
N SER A 66 -7.02 -8.63 -6.06
CA SER A 66 -6.53 -9.37 -4.89
C SER A 66 -5.84 -10.68 -5.28
N THR A 67 -6.23 -11.31 -6.40
CA THR A 67 -5.53 -12.47 -6.95
C THR A 67 -4.11 -12.08 -7.39
N MET A 68 -3.96 -10.97 -8.11
CA MET A 68 -2.66 -10.46 -8.53
C MET A 68 -1.79 -10.10 -7.31
N LEU A 69 -2.35 -9.39 -6.33
CA LEU A 69 -1.64 -9.04 -5.11
C LEU A 69 -1.19 -10.29 -4.32
N ASN A 70 -2.02 -11.33 -4.26
CA ASN A 70 -1.66 -12.60 -3.62
C ASN A 70 -0.55 -13.35 -4.38
N ILE A 71 -0.48 -13.23 -5.71
CA ILE A 71 0.63 -13.79 -6.48
C ILE A 71 1.91 -12.98 -6.23
N ILE A 72 1.84 -11.65 -6.26
CA ILE A 72 2.98 -10.79 -5.98
C ILE A 72 3.52 -11.02 -4.55
N SER A 73 2.65 -11.33 -3.59
CA SER A 73 3.04 -11.64 -2.19
C SER A 73 3.46 -13.08 -1.97
N ASP A 74 3.60 -13.90 -3.02
CA ASP A 74 3.94 -15.33 -2.96
C ASP A 74 2.98 -16.19 -2.11
N VAL A 75 1.74 -15.72 -1.91
CA VAL A 75 0.66 -16.46 -1.24
C VAL A 75 -0.05 -17.41 -2.22
N LEU A 76 -0.03 -17.07 -3.51
CA LEU A 76 -0.69 -17.82 -4.56
C LEU A 76 0.27 -18.00 -5.75
N GLU A 77 0.45 -19.24 -6.21
CA GLU A 77 1.24 -19.52 -7.41
C GLU A 77 0.51 -19.05 -8.68
N PRO A 78 1.21 -18.42 -9.65
CA PRO A 78 0.66 -18.15 -10.97
C PRO A 78 0.47 -19.44 -11.77
N THR A 79 -0.35 -19.43 -12.80
CA THR A 79 -0.44 -20.52 -13.79
C THR A 79 0.77 -20.49 -14.70
N SER A 80 1.23 -19.31 -15.11
CA SER A 80 2.48 -19.08 -15.83
C SER A 80 2.96 -17.65 -15.63
N GLY A 81 4.18 -17.36 -16.07
CA GLY A 81 4.86 -16.09 -15.84
C GLY A 81 5.58 -16.07 -14.49
N GLU A 82 6.17 -14.95 -14.17
CA GLU A 82 6.94 -14.79 -12.93
C GLU A 82 6.85 -13.37 -12.37
N VAL A 83 7.11 -13.27 -11.06
CA VAL A 83 7.28 -12.01 -10.35
C VAL A 83 8.69 -11.99 -9.77
N ARG A 84 9.42 -10.91 -10.02
CA ARG A 84 10.76 -10.70 -9.47
C ARG A 84 10.81 -9.39 -8.71
N PHE A 85 11.63 -9.37 -7.67
CA PHE A 85 11.95 -8.18 -6.90
C PHE A 85 13.44 -7.91 -7.01
N GLU A 86 13.80 -6.64 -7.18
CA GLU A 86 15.20 -6.22 -7.14
C GLU A 86 15.39 -5.20 -6.04
N THR A 87 16.47 -5.34 -5.27
CA THR A 87 16.89 -4.43 -4.21
C THR A 87 18.39 -4.16 -4.37
N ASP A 88 18.92 -3.19 -3.63
CA ASP A 88 20.35 -2.87 -3.66
C ASP A 88 21.23 -4.03 -3.19
N ASP A 89 20.70 -4.95 -2.40
CA ASP A 89 21.39 -6.18 -1.98
C ASP A 89 20.67 -7.43 -2.52
N PRO A 90 21.13 -7.95 -3.67
CA PRO A 90 20.54 -9.15 -4.27
C PRO A 90 20.74 -10.44 -3.46
N SER A 91 21.54 -10.41 -2.40
CA SER A 91 21.82 -11.57 -1.56
C SER A 91 20.81 -11.76 -0.43
N GLU A 92 20.00 -10.73 -0.12
CA GLU A 92 18.97 -10.79 0.91
C GLU A 92 17.61 -11.17 0.32
N GLU A 93 16.88 -12.01 1.04
CA GLU A 93 15.48 -12.30 0.74
C GLU A 93 14.63 -11.04 0.91
N VAL A 94 13.87 -10.69 -0.13
CA VAL A 94 13.07 -9.46 -0.12
C VAL A 94 11.89 -9.61 0.85
N LYS A 95 11.89 -8.81 1.89
CA LYS A 95 10.77 -8.73 2.82
C LYS A 95 9.66 -7.88 2.22
N LEU A 96 8.43 -8.40 2.25
CA LEU A 96 7.25 -7.67 1.79
C LEU A 96 6.44 -7.21 3.00
N GLY A 97 6.11 -5.91 3.05
CA GLY A 97 5.13 -5.37 3.98
C GLY A 97 3.72 -5.57 3.41
N HIS A 98 2.77 -6.07 4.21
CA HIS A 98 1.41 -6.28 3.73
C HIS A 98 0.38 -5.58 4.62
N VAL A 99 -0.34 -4.63 4.04
CA VAL A 99 -1.51 -3.99 4.64
C VAL A 99 -2.76 -4.61 4.06
N PHE A 100 -3.53 -5.30 4.89
CA PHE A 100 -4.75 -5.98 4.49
C PHE A 100 -5.97 -5.06 4.58
N GLN A 101 -7.00 -5.33 3.82
CA GLN A 101 -8.31 -4.69 3.90
C GLN A 101 -8.89 -4.73 5.32
N SER A 102 -8.73 -5.85 6.02
CA SER A 102 -8.96 -5.96 7.46
C SER A 102 -7.61 -6.11 8.16
N PRO A 103 -7.30 -5.32 9.19
CA PRO A 103 -5.94 -5.21 9.75
C PRO A 103 -5.41 -6.48 10.42
N ARG A 104 -6.25 -7.54 10.58
CA ARG A 104 -5.87 -8.85 11.13
C ARG A 104 -5.05 -8.73 12.42
N LEU A 105 -5.49 -7.86 13.34
CA LEU A 105 -4.86 -7.71 14.64
C LEU A 105 -5.24 -8.86 15.56
N LEU A 106 -4.31 -9.27 16.42
CA LEU A 106 -4.58 -10.25 17.47
C LEU A 106 -5.35 -9.54 18.62
N PRO A 107 -6.62 -9.88 18.85
CA PRO A 107 -7.46 -9.13 19.79
C PRO A 107 -7.06 -9.30 21.26
N TRP A 108 -6.25 -10.30 21.59
CA TRP A 108 -5.70 -10.58 22.91
C TRP A 108 -4.33 -9.95 23.18
N ASN A 109 -3.70 -9.35 22.15
CA ASN A 109 -2.46 -8.61 22.25
C ASN A 109 -2.75 -7.11 22.32
N THR A 110 -1.92 -6.36 23.06
CA THR A 110 -1.92 -4.89 23.03
C THR A 110 -1.47 -4.39 21.65
N LEU A 111 -1.56 -3.07 21.39
CA LEU A 111 -1.11 -2.50 20.12
C LEU A 111 0.39 -2.70 19.92
N VAL A 112 1.20 -2.42 20.95
CA VAL A 112 2.65 -2.68 20.93
C VAL A 112 2.92 -4.16 20.64
N GLN A 113 2.25 -5.08 21.34
CA GLN A 113 2.43 -6.52 21.12
C GLN A 113 2.01 -6.98 19.72
N ASN A 114 1.06 -6.30 19.08
CA ASN A 114 0.70 -6.58 17.69
C ASN A 114 1.82 -6.19 16.71
N ILE A 115 2.63 -5.17 17.03
CA ILE A 115 3.80 -4.79 16.25
C ILE A 115 4.98 -5.71 16.58
N GLU A 116 5.24 -5.96 17.87
CA GLU A 116 6.34 -6.85 18.31
C GLU A 116 6.23 -8.27 17.72
N LEU A 117 5.01 -8.74 17.45
CA LEU A 117 4.75 -10.07 16.92
C LEU A 117 5.53 -10.40 15.64
N VAL A 118 5.65 -9.42 14.71
CA VAL A 118 6.37 -9.62 13.45
C VAL A 118 7.89 -9.54 13.61
N HIS A 119 8.35 -9.26 14.84
CA HIS A 119 9.75 -9.15 15.23
C HIS A 119 10.20 -10.21 16.26
N GLU A 120 9.41 -11.28 16.46
CA GLU A 120 9.67 -12.31 17.47
C GLU A 120 11.11 -12.89 17.42
N HIS A 121 11.70 -12.90 16.22
CA HIS A 121 13.06 -13.41 16.01
C HIS A 121 14.13 -12.30 15.86
N ASN A 122 13.76 -11.04 16.09
CA ASN A 122 14.68 -9.90 16.02
C ASN A 122 14.99 -9.35 17.41
N PRO A 123 16.12 -9.73 18.05
CA PRO A 123 16.46 -9.31 19.40
C PRO A 123 16.76 -7.81 19.53
N ASP A 124 17.01 -7.13 18.39
CA ASP A 124 17.31 -5.69 18.36
C ASP A 124 16.03 -4.84 18.27
N PHE A 125 14.87 -5.47 18.03
CA PHE A 125 13.58 -4.76 18.01
C PHE A 125 13.05 -4.59 19.44
N THR A 126 12.95 -3.36 19.90
CA THR A 126 12.52 -3.03 21.25
C THR A 126 11.10 -2.49 21.30
N ARG A 127 10.52 -2.48 22.51
CA ARG A 127 9.22 -1.87 22.74
C ARG A 127 9.19 -0.40 22.31
N GLU A 128 10.27 0.35 22.57
CA GLU A 128 10.39 1.75 22.19
C GLU A 128 10.35 1.95 20.67
N LEU A 129 10.85 0.97 19.90
CA LEU A 129 10.71 0.99 18.43
C LEU A 129 9.26 0.73 18.02
N ALA A 130 8.56 -0.21 18.65
CA ALA A 130 7.14 -0.44 18.39
C ALA A 130 6.30 0.79 18.70
N GLU A 131 6.57 1.48 19.81
CA GLU A 131 5.92 2.73 20.19
C GLU A 131 6.14 3.83 19.15
N LYS A 132 7.36 3.99 18.63
CA LYS A 132 7.65 4.95 17.53
C LYS A 132 6.82 4.70 16.28
N TYR A 133 6.62 3.44 15.87
CA TYR A 133 5.76 3.13 14.72
C TYR A 133 4.29 3.45 15.00
N LEU A 134 3.83 3.31 16.25
CA LEU A 134 2.48 3.74 16.66
C LEU A 134 2.36 5.27 16.67
N ASP A 135 3.41 5.99 17.06
CA ASP A 135 3.46 7.45 17.00
C ASP A 135 3.36 7.98 15.58
N LEU A 136 4.06 7.31 14.62
CA LEU A 136 4.00 7.64 13.19
C LEU A 136 2.59 7.64 12.61
N VAL A 137 1.70 6.82 13.15
CA VAL A 137 0.31 6.70 12.71
C VAL A 137 -0.67 7.36 13.68
N GLY A 138 -0.21 8.32 14.50
CA GLY A 138 -1.05 9.12 15.39
C GLY A 138 -1.67 8.33 16.54
N LEU A 139 -1.05 7.24 17.00
CA LEU A 139 -1.53 6.40 18.10
C LEU A 139 -0.68 6.50 19.37
N SER A 140 -0.02 7.64 19.58
CA SER A 140 0.62 8.00 20.86
C SER A 140 -0.37 7.82 22.01
N GLU A 141 0.09 7.39 23.16
CA GLU A 141 -0.74 7.14 24.36
C GLU A 141 -1.72 5.94 24.27
N HIS A 142 -1.69 5.15 23.15
CA HIS A 142 -2.59 4.00 22.96
C HIS A 142 -1.87 2.65 23.06
N TYR A 143 -0.57 2.62 23.34
CA TYR A 143 0.31 1.47 23.25
C TYR A 143 -0.17 0.20 23.93
N ASP A 144 -0.74 0.33 25.14
CA ASP A 144 -1.23 -0.77 25.97
C ASP A 144 -2.73 -1.07 25.81
N LYS A 145 -3.42 -0.35 24.88
CA LYS A 145 -4.80 -0.70 24.52
C LYS A 145 -4.85 -1.98 23.71
N TYR A 146 -6.01 -2.62 23.74
CA TYR A 146 -6.33 -3.77 22.89
C TYR A 146 -7.10 -3.33 21.65
N PRO A 147 -7.01 -4.06 20.53
CA PRO A 147 -7.73 -3.73 19.30
C PRO A 147 -9.22 -3.51 19.48
N THR A 148 -9.87 -4.26 20.38
CA THR A 148 -11.30 -4.14 20.68
C THR A 148 -11.71 -2.79 21.32
N GLN A 149 -10.75 -2.01 21.76
CA GLN A 149 -10.96 -0.68 22.36
C GLN A 149 -10.79 0.45 21.33
N LEU A 150 -10.51 0.13 20.07
CA LEU A 150 -10.22 1.07 18.99
C LEU A 150 -11.36 1.13 17.98
N SER A 151 -11.49 2.29 17.31
CA SER A 151 -12.28 2.39 16.05
C SER A 151 -11.66 1.58 14.93
N GLY A 152 -12.43 1.31 13.86
CA GLY A 152 -11.92 0.61 12.67
C GLY A 152 -10.72 1.32 12.03
N GLY A 153 -10.76 2.66 11.92
CA GLY A 153 -9.64 3.45 11.40
C GLY A 153 -8.40 3.35 12.29
N GLN A 154 -8.56 3.41 13.62
CA GLN A 154 -7.44 3.21 14.53
C GLN A 154 -6.84 1.80 14.43
N GLN A 155 -7.67 0.78 14.25
CA GLN A 155 -7.17 -0.58 14.02
C GLN A 155 -6.39 -0.68 12.70
N GLN A 156 -6.87 0.01 11.64
CA GLN A 156 -6.17 0.05 10.35
C GLN A 156 -4.80 0.73 10.48
N ARG A 157 -4.71 1.83 11.23
CA ARG A 157 -3.43 2.51 11.56
C ARG A 157 -2.43 1.56 12.22
N VAL A 158 -2.86 0.72 13.15
CA VAL A 158 -1.98 -0.31 13.75
C VAL A 158 -1.51 -1.33 12.70
N GLY A 159 -2.39 -1.75 11.79
CA GLY A 159 -2.04 -2.63 10.68
C GLY A 159 -0.98 -2.02 9.76
N ILE A 160 -1.10 -0.73 9.45
CA ILE A 160 -0.12 0.05 8.68
C ILE A 160 1.21 0.13 9.45
N ALA A 161 1.18 0.56 10.72
CA ALA A 161 2.37 0.65 11.56
C ALA A 161 3.13 -0.69 11.64
N ARG A 162 2.40 -1.80 11.82
CA ARG A 162 2.98 -3.15 11.84
C ARG A 162 3.63 -3.52 10.51
N ALA A 163 3.00 -3.19 9.38
CA ALA A 163 3.56 -3.48 8.07
C ALA A 163 4.83 -2.65 7.78
N PHE A 164 4.88 -1.40 8.20
CA PHE A 164 6.09 -0.57 8.05
C PHE A 164 7.20 -0.94 9.04
N SER A 165 6.85 -1.50 10.21
CA SER A 165 7.85 -1.80 11.24
C SER A 165 8.91 -2.84 10.81
N ILE A 166 8.59 -3.73 9.87
CA ILE A 166 9.57 -4.69 9.34
C ILE A 166 10.56 -4.06 8.35
N ASP A 167 10.44 -2.76 8.11
CA ASP A 167 11.27 -1.99 7.18
C ASP A 167 11.37 -2.64 5.77
N PRO A 168 10.23 -2.96 5.14
CA PRO A 168 10.24 -3.68 3.88
C PRO A 168 10.65 -2.75 2.73
N PRO A 169 11.39 -3.23 1.70
CA PRO A 169 11.65 -2.45 0.49
C PRO A 169 10.40 -2.24 -0.36
N VAL A 170 9.40 -3.13 -0.22
CA VAL A 170 8.14 -3.12 -0.98
C VAL A 170 6.97 -3.31 -0.03
N MET A 171 5.95 -2.46 -0.20
CA MET A 171 4.68 -2.50 0.51
C MET A 171 3.56 -2.94 -0.45
N LEU A 172 2.77 -3.91 -0.04
CA LEU A 172 1.57 -4.37 -0.73
C LEU A 172 0.35 -3.97 0.08
N MET A 173 -0.63 -3.30 -0.53
CA MET A 173 -1.81 -2.79 0.17
C MET A 173 -3.09 -3.21 -0.55
N ASP A 174 -3.96 -3.97 0.11
CA ASP A 174 -5.23 -4.46 -0.43
C ASP A 174 -6.41 -3.65 0.13
N GLU A 175 -6.93 -2.70 -0.63
CA GLU A 175 -8.10 -1.87 -0.30
C GLU A 175 -8.14 -1.39 1.18
N PRO A 176 -7.06 -0.77 1.72
CA PRO A 176 -6.92 -0.54 3.15
C PRO A 176 -7.91 0.49 3.73
N PHE A 177 -8.63 1.24 2.89
CA PHE A 177 -9.57 2.27 3.32
C PHE A 177 -11.04 1.87 3.12
N SER A 178 -11.33 0.77 2.43
CA SER A 178 -12.67 0.38 1.98
C SER A 178 -13.70 0.17 3.10
N ASN A 179 -13.26 -0.12 4.32
CA ASN A 179 -14.12 -0.36 5.49
C ASN A 179 -14.27 0.86 6.41
N LEU A 180 -13.80 2.03 5.98
CA LEU A 180 -13.80 3.25 6.76
C LEU A 180 -14.85 4.24 6.23
N ASP A 181 -15.35 5.11 7.11
CA ASP A 181 -16.09 6.28 6.65
C ASP A 181 -15.16 7.28 5.97
N GLU A 182 -15.70 8.14 5.10
CA GLU A 182 -14.91 9.02 4.23
C GLU A 182 -13.97 9.95 5.00
N ILE A 183 -14.41 10.50 6.15
CA ILE A 183 -13.58 11.42 6.94
C ILE A 183 -12.38 10.68 7.52
N THR A 184 -12.62 9.51 8.11
CA THR A 184 -11.54 8.65 8.68
C THR A 184 -10.59 8.16 7.57
N ALA A 185 -11.13 7.84 6.39
CA ALA A 185 -10.32 7.41 5.25
C ALA A 185 -9.42 8.53 4.73
N GLU A 186 -9.93 9.77 4.62
CA GLU A 186 -9.16 10.95 4.22
C GLU A 186 -7.99 11.23 5.19
N GLU A 187 -8.27 11.26 6.50
CA GLU A 187 -7.23 11.42 7.53
C GLU A 187 -6.15 10.34 7.42
N LEU A 188 -6.56 9.08 7.20
CA LEU A 188 -5.63 7.96 7.12
C LEU A 188 -4.80 7.99 5.83
N ARG A 189 -5.37 8.47 4.70
CA ARG A 189 -4.62 8.68 3.45
C ARG A 189 -3.53 9.75 3.62
N GLU A 190 -3.85 10.87 4.26
CA GLU A 190 -2.84 11.91 4.56
C GLU A 190 -1.71 11.36 5.42
N GLU A 191 -2.02 10.62 6.48
CA GLU A 191 -1.02 10.01 7.36
C GLU A 191 -0.16 8.97 6.62
N LEU A 192 -0.79 8.10 5.80
CA LEU A 192 -0.07 7.15 4.98
C LEU A 192 0.93 7.86 4.06
N MET A 193 0.51 8.97 3.43
CA MET A 193 1.40 9.73 2.55
C MET A 193 2.57 10.35 3.29
N ASN A 194 2.36 10.86 4.51
CA ASN A 194 3.43 11.39 5.34
C ASN A 194 4.45 10.29 5.69
N VAL A 195 3.97 9.13 6.15
CA VAL A 195 4.82 7.96 6.47
C VAL A 195 5.57 7.47 5.23
N TRP A 196 4.88 7.37 4.08
CA TRP A 196 5.49 6.92 2.83
C TRP A 196 6.61 7.86 2.35
N GLN A 197 6.38 9.18 2.38
CA GLN A 197 7.39 10.18 1.99
C GLN A 197 8.62 10.15 2.90
N GLU A 198 8.43 9.87 4.20
CA GLU A 198 9.53 9.78 5.14
C GLU A 198 10.35 8.51 4.96
N LEU A 199 9.69 7.38 4.72
CA LEU A 199 10.33 6.07 4.65
C LEU A 199 10.79 5.67 3.24
N ASN A 200 10.31 6.36 2.19
CA ASN A 200 10.67 6.15 0.78
C ASN A 200 10.61 4.69 0.33
N LYS A 201 9.47 4.04 0.54
CA LYS A 201 9.23 2.64 0.15
C LYS A 201 8.50 2.55 -1.19
N THR A 202 8.71 1.46 -1.92
CA THR A 202 7.87 1.14 -3.09
C THR A 202 6.53 0.63 -2.61
N VAL A 203 5.44 1.13 -3.17
CA VAL A 203 4.09 0.73 -2.81
C VAL A 203 3.33 0.22 -4.02
N PHE A 204 2.78 -0.99 -3.91
CA PHE A 204 1.77 -1.51 -4.82
C PHE A 204 0.43 -1.53 -4.09
N PHE A 205 -0.45 -0.65 -4.50
CA PHE A 205 -1.73 -0.37 -3.86
C PHE A 205 -2.89 -0.86 -4.71
N VAL A 206 -3.82 -1.57 -4.12
CA VAL A 206 -5.03 -2.06 -4.80
C VAL A 206 -6.24 -1.29 -4.28
N THR A 207 -7.04 -0.73 -5.18
CA THR A 207 -8.31 -0.09 -4.86
C THR A 207 -9.31 -0.21 -6.02
N HIS A 208 -10.56 0.08 -5.75
CA HIS A 208 -11.61 0.30 -6.75
C HIS A 208 -12.03 1.78 -6.84
N ASP A 209 -11.44 2.66 -6.01
CA ASP A 209 -11.75 4.09 -5.99
C ASP A 209 -10.72 4.88 -6.82
N ILE A 210 -11.24 5.59 -7.84
CA ILE A 210 -10.42 6.41 -8.75
C ILE A 210 -9.82 7.60 -8.01
N SER A 211 -10.53 8.19 -7.04
CA SER A 211 -10.04 9.37 -6.31
C SER A 211 -8.89 9.00 -5.38
N GLU A 212 -8.99 7.87 -4.66
CA GLU A 212 -7.88 7.32 -3.88
C GLU A 212 -6.65 7.05 -4.76
N ALA A 213 -6.86 6.41 -5.91
CA ALA A 213 -5.78 6.12 -6.84
C ALA A 213 -5.07 7.39 -7.32
N ILE A 214 -5.81 8.44 -7.66
CA ILE A 214 -5.23 9.73 -8.08
C ILE A 214 -4.54 10.43 -6.91
N GLU A 215 -5.13 10.41 -5.73
CA GLU A 215 -4.61 11.11 -4.56
C GLU A 215 -3.23 10.54 -4.15
N LEU A 216 -3.08 9.22 -4.17
CA LEU A 216 -1.95 8.52 -3.59
C LEU A 216 -0.84 8.18 -4.59
N SER A 217 -1.16 7.78 -5.83
CA SER A 217 -0.19 7.11 -6.69
C SER A 217 0.53 8.03 -7.69
N ASP A 218 1.72 7.62 -8.11
CA ASP A 218 2.46 8.23 -9.21
C ASP A 218 1.98 7.68 -10.55
N ARG A 219 1.48 6.42 -10.56
CA ARG A 219 1.02 5.70 -11.74
C ARG A 219 -0.15 4.81 -11.40
N MET A 220 -1.12 4.73 -12.31
CA MET A 220 -2.34 3.93 -12.17
C MET A 220 -2.41 2.90 -13.28
N LEU A 221 -2.42 1.61 -12.91
CA LEU A 221 -2.70 0.50 -13.81
C LEU A 221 -4.18 0.12 -13.68
N MET A 222 -4.88 -0.10 -14.80
CA MET A 222 -6.30 -0.45 -14.80
C MET A 222 -6.49 -1.89 -15.27
N LEU A 223 -7.03 -2.73 -14.37
CA LEU A 223 -7.26 -4.16 -14.60
C LEU A 223 -8.74 -4.43 -14.88
N GLY A 224 -9.02 -5.05 -16.02
CA GLY A 224 -10.36 -5.49 -16.40
C GLY A 224 -10.29 -6.51 -17.53
N ASP A 225 -11.31 -7.37 -17.67
CA ASP A 225 -11.39 -8.43 -18.67
C ASP A 225 -10.11 -9.26 -18.82
N GLY A 226 -9.48 -9.54 -17.67
CA GLY A 226 -8.28 -10.38 -17.62
C GLY A 226 -7.00 -9.71 -18.11
N ARG A 227 -6.96 -8.40 -18.33
CA ARG A 227 -5.77 -7.66 -18.83
C ARG A 227 -5.63 -6.28 -18.22
N ILE A 228 -4.44 -5.72 -18.29
CA ILE A 228 -4.22 -4.29 -18.06
C ILE A 228 -4.60 -3.55 -19.36
N TYR A 229 -5.62 -2.70 -19.29
CA TYR A 229 -6.13 -1.94 -20.43
C TYR A 229 -5.88 -0.44 -20.31
N GLY A 230 -5.47 0.02 -19.15
CA GLY A 230 -5.09 1.41 -18.90
C GLY A 230 -3.82 1.49 -18.08
N ASP A 231 -2.97 2.45 -18.42
CA ASP A 231 -1.72 2.77 -17.75
C ASP A 231 -1.53 4.28 -17.80
N LEU A 232 -1.71 4.94 -16.67
CA LEU A 232 -1.72 6.39 -16.58
C LEU A 232 -0.72 6.87 -15.52
N GLU A 233 0.22 7.71 -15.92
CA GLU A 233 0.99 8.53 -15.00
C GLU A 233 0.09 9.62 -14.41
N VAL A 234 0.27 9.92 -13.13
CA VAL A 234 -0.47 10.98 -12.42
C VAL A 234 0.41 12.22 -12.31
N PRO A 235 0.26 13.21 -13.23
CA PRO A 235 1.15 14.35 -13.35
C PRO A 235 0.76 15.49 -12.39
N LEU A 236 0.35 15.14 -11.17
CA LEU A 236 -0.11 16.10 -10.17
C LEU A 236 0.88 16.13 -9.00
N ASP A 237 1.32 17.34 -8.64
CA ASP A 237 2.20 17.52 -7.48
C ASP A 237 1.48 17.20 -6.17
N ARG A 238 2.24 16.69 -5.19
CA ARG A 238 1.74 16.43 -3.83
C ARG A 238 2.00 17.64 -2.91
N PRO A 239 1.13 17.92 -1.92
CA PRO A 239 -0.14 17.27 -1.62
C PRO A 239 -1.24 17.59 -2.64
N ARG A 240 -1.99 16.57 -3.05
CA ARG A 240 -3.05 16.70 -4.07
C ARG A 240 -4.37 17.07 -3.43
N ARG A 241 -4.91 18.20 -3.82
CA ARG A 241 -6.22 18.67 -3.34
C ARG A 241 -7.32 18.13 -4.25
N THR A 242 -8.20 17.34 -3.68
CA THR A 242 -9.32 16.67 -4.41
C THR A 242 -10.33 17.66 -4.99
N ASP A 243 -10.37 18.91 -4.46
CA ASP A 243 -11.24 20.01 -4.92
C ASP A 243 -10.57 20.91 -6.00
N SER A 244 -9.31 20.66 -6.37
CA SER A 244 -8.60 21.47 -7.35
C SER A 244 -9.07 21.18 -8.80
N ASP A 245 -9.03 22.21 -9.66
CA ASP A 245 -9.40 22.06 -11.07
C ASP A 245 -8.51 21.05 -11.81
N GLU A 246 -7.25 20.91 -11.41
CA GLU A 246 -6.29 19.97 -12.01
C GLU A 246 -6.64 18.54 -11.64
N PHE A 247 -6.95 18.29 -10.37
CA PHE A 247 -7.42 17.00 -9.89
C PHE A 247 -8.71 16.57 -10.58
N LEU A 248 -9.71 17.46 -10.64
CA LEU A 248 -11.01 17.18 -11.25
C LEU A 248 -10.88 16.87 -12.75
N ARG A 249 -10.01 17.59 -13.48
CA ARG A 249 -9.73 17.31 -14.90
C ARG A 249 -9.04 15.96 -15.09
N PHE A 250 -8.04 15.65 -14.26
CA PHE A 250 -7.37 14.36 -14.35
C PHE A 250 -8.30 13.21 -13.96
N ARG A 251 -9.12 13.42 -12.93
CA ARG A 251 -10.14 12.45 -12.51
C ARG A 251 -11.13 12.14 -13.64
N GLN A 252 -11.57 13.14 -14.40
CA GLN A 252 -12.43 12.90 -15.57
C GLN A 252 -11.71 12.04 -16.62
N LYS A 253 -10.45 12.33 -16.93
CA LYS A 253 -9.64 11.51 -17.84
C LYS A 253 -9.51 10.06 -17.33
N ALA A 254 -9.26 9.87 -16.05
CA ALA A 254 -9.16 8.56 -15.45
C ALA A 254 -10.49 7.79 -15.50
N ILE A 255 -11.61 8.47 -15.26
CA ILE A 255 -12.96 7.92 -15.41
C ILE A 255 -13.23 7.47 -16.86
N ASP A 256 -12.94 8.32 -17.83
CA ASP A 256 -13.16 8.01 -19.25
C ASP A 256 -12.32 6.79 -19.67
N THR A 257 -11.05 6.70 -19.20
CA THR A 257 -10.21 5.53 -19.44
C THR A 257 -10.74 4.29 -18.72
N PHE A 258 -11.20 4.42 -17.47
CA PHE A 258 -11.67 3.30 -16.66
C PHE A 258 -12.92 2.63 -17.25
N TYR A 259 -13.81 3.42 -17.84
CA TYR A 259 -15.03 2.91 -18.48
C TYR A 259 -14.86 2.58 -19.96
N SER A 260 -13.71 2.87 -20.58
CA SER A 260 -13.46 2.54 -22.00
C SER A 260 -13.45 1.03 -22.31
N ILE A 261 -13.36 0.18 -21.29
CA ILE A 261 -13.42 -1.28 -21.46
C ILE A 261 -14.85 -1.79 -21.65
N ASP A 262 -15.86 -0.98 -21.28
CA ASP A 262 -17.27 -1.35 -21.40
C ASP A 262 -17.85 -1.02 -22.78
N ASP A 263 -17.11 -0.28 -23.63
CA ASP A 263 -17.45 0.12 -25.00
C ASP A 263 -16.83 -0.82 -26.04
#